data_3286dfaf537dec68ffe454df2e3edf61
#
_entry.id   3286dfaf537dec68ffe454df2e3edf61
#
_cell.length_a   1.000
_cell.length_b   1.000
_cell.length_c   1.000
_cell.angle_alpha   90.00
_cell.angle_beta   90.00
_cell.angle_gamma   90.00
#
_symmetry.space_group_name_H-M   'P 1'
#
loop_
_entity.id
_entity.type
_entity.pdbx_description
1 polymer ?
#
loop_
_entity_poly.entity_id
_entity_poly.type
_entity_poly.pdbx_seq_one_letter_code
_entity_poly.pdbx_strand_id
1 'polypeptide(L)'
;EGVNRSVYETDAKFYRDLAAVYREEITALSRDGCTYVQLDDVPLAMLCDNNVRSQLNEVGMDPDQLLDDYIQLFNECLKDRPDTMTAAIHLCRGNYKGHFISEGGYEDVADKMFNEINADAFFLEYDSARAGDFEPLRHVPNGKMIVIGIVSSKSPKLESVSDLCKRIDEAAKFIDLGSLGLSPQCGFASTVAGNPVTVDDQKAKLARVVEVAETVWG
;
A
#
# COMPACT_ATOMS: atom_id res chain seq x y z
N GLU A 1 20.91 -3.86 2.53
CA GLU A 1 21.76 -3.54 3.70
C GLU A 1 20.95 -3.62 4.98
N GLY A 2 21.52 -4.15 6.09
CA GLY A 2 20.84 -4.24 7.39
C GLY A 2 20.66 -5.67 7.92
N VAL A 3 20.65 -6.68 7.07
CA VAL A 3 20.57 -8.08 7.52
C VAL A 3 21.96 -8.53 8.00
N ASN A 4 22.04 -9.01 9.25
CA ASN A 4 23.28 -9.54 9.79
C ASN A 4 23.63 -10.89 9.13
N ARG A 5 24.56 -10.88 8.19
CA ARG A 5 24.96 -12.05 7.40
C ARG A 5 25.68 -13.14 8.22
N SER A 6 26.15 -12.84 9.43
CA SER A 6 26.66 -13.88 10.33
C SER A 6 25.55 -14.74 10.97
N VAL A 7 24.31 -14.23 10.99
CA VAL A 7 23.11 -14.92 11.49
C VAL A 7 22.31 -15.50 10.33
N TYR A 8 22.13 -14.70 9.29
CA TYR A 8 21.34 -15.02 8.10
C TYR A 8 22.25 -15.11 6.87
N GLU A 9 22.75 -16.29 6.57
CA GLU A 9 23.60 -16.56 5.42
C GLU A 9 22.90 -16.28 4.08
N THR A 10 21.55 -16.46 4.05
CA THR A 10 20.72 -16.25 2.86
C THR A 10 19.46 -15.42 3.22
N ASP A 11 18.92 -14.71 2.23
CA ASP A 11 17.67 -13.96 2.38
C ASP A 11 16.49 -14.91 2.65
N ALA A 12 16.45 -16.09 2.04
CA ALA A 12 15.43 -17.10 2.29
C ALA A 12 15.35 -17.53 3.76
N LYS A 13 16.49 -17.63 4.46
CA LYS A 13 16.51 -17.93 5.89
C LYS A 13 15.95 -16.76 6.70
N PHE A 14 16.33 -15.54 6.35
CA PHE A 14 15.81 -14.33 6.97
C PHE A 14 14.31 -14.18 6.76
N TYR A 15 13.82 -14.31 5.53
CA TYR A 15 12.40 -14.19 5.21
C TYR A 15 11.53 -15.23 5.93
N ARG A 16 12.01 -16.46 6.04
CA ARG A 16 11.31 -17.51 6.79
C ARG A 16 11.12 -17.14 8.27
N ASP A 17 12.19 -16.67 8.92
CA ASP A 17 12.15 -16.33 10.34
C ASP A 17 11.31 -15.04 10.55
N LEU A 18 11.42 -14.05 9.65
CA LEU A 18 10.58 -12.86 9.63
C LEU A 18 9.10 -13.21 9.49
N ALA A 19 8.73 -14.05 8.52
CA ALA A 19 7.37 -14.51 8.35
C ALA A 19 6.81 -15.22 9.58
N ALA A 20 7.63 -16.01 10.29
CA ALA A 20 7.22 -16.68 11.51
C ALA A 20 6.84 -15.68 12.62
N VAL A 21 7.63 -14.60 12.78
CA VAL A 21 7.34 -13.54 13.76
C VAL A 21 6.03 -12.82 13.42
N TYR A 22 5.79 -12.48 12.14
CA TYR A 22 4.54 -11.87 11.73
C TYR A 22 3.33 -12.79 11.96
N ARG A 23 3.45 -14.10 11.70
CA ARG A 23 2.37 -15.06 11.98
C ARG A 23 2.05 -15.15 13.46
N GLU A 24 3.07 -15.16 14.31
CA GLU A 24 2.88 -15.20 15.78
C GLU A 24 2.11 -13.96 16.24
N GLU A 25 2.49 -12.78 15.75
CA GLU A 25 1.81 -11.51 16.08
C GLU A 25 0.37 -11.48 15.58
N ILE A 26 0.12 -11.83 14.30
CA ILE A 26 -1.23 -11.91 13.72
C ILE A 26 -2.11 -12.89 14.50
N THR A 27 -1.54 -14.03 14.90
CA THR A 27 -2.25 -15.03 15.73
C THR A 27 -2.57 -14.46 17.10
N ALA A 28 -1.66 -13.74 17.74
CA ALA A 28 -1.88 -13.11 19.04
C ALA A 28 -2.97 -12.05 18.97
N LEU A 29 -2.91 -11.15 17.97
CA LEU A 29 -3.92 -10.14 17.71
C LEU A 29 -5.32 -10.76 17.51
N SER A 30 -5.40 -11.86 16.75
CA SER A 30 -6.66 -12.57 16.53
C SER A 30 -7.24 -13.14 17.83
N ARG A 31 -6.41 -13.72 18.71
CA ARG A 31 -6.84 -14.22 20.02
C ARG A 31 -7.38 -13.12 20.92
N ASP A 32 -6.85 -11.90 20.77
CA ASP A 32 -7.31 -10.70 21.50
C ASP A 32 -8.54 -10.06 20.86
N GLY A 33 -9.11 -10.66 19.80
CA GLY A 33 -10.34 -10.25 19.14
C GLY A 33 -10.16 -9.27 17.99
N CYS A 34 -8.94 -9.07 17.50
CA CYS A 34 -8.68 -8.26 16.31
C CYS A 34 -9.21 -8.98 15.05
N THR A 35 -10.03 -8.28 14.27
CA THR A 35 -10.64 -8.78 13.03
C THR A 35 -10.09 -8.11 11.76
N TYR A 36 -9.13 -7.22 11.90
CA TYR A 36 -8.48 -6.51 10.81
C TYR A 36 -7.00 -6.31 11.10
N VAL A 37 -6.16 -6.57 10.12
CA VAL A 37 -4.73 -6.29 10.17
C VAL A 37 -4.29 -5.62 8.88
N GLN A 38 -3.43 -4.63 8.99
CA GLN A 38 -2.77 -4.00 7.85
C GLN A 38 -1.26 -4.16 7.97
N LEU A 39 -0.64 -4.65 6.91
CA LEU A 39 0.81 -4.67 6.75
C LEU A 39 1.22 -3.46 5.91
N ASP A 40 2.13 -2.66 6.43
CA ASP A 40 2.70 -1.54 5.67
C ASP A 40 3.93 -2.01 4.90
N ASP A 41 3.97 -1.65 3.62
CA ASP A 41 5.04 -2.00 2.70
C ASP A 41 5.61 -0.76 2.01
N VAL A 42 6.93 -0.71 1.87
CA VAL A 42 7.67 0.24 1.03
C VAL A 42 8.37 -0.47 -0.12
N PRO A 43 8.97 -1.66 0.08
CA PRO A 43 9.72 -2.39 -0.95
C PRO A 43 8.94 -2.65 -2.24
N LEU A 44 7.69 -3.12 -2.18
CA LEU A 44 6.87 -3.34 -3.39
C LEU A 44 6.61 -2.02 -4.15
N ALA A 45 6.33 -0.93 -3.40
CA ALA A 45 6.13 0.38 -4.01
C ALA A 45 7.41 0.91 -4.66
N MET A 46 8.59 0.58 -4.15
CA MET A 46 9.88 0.92 -4.78
C MET A 46 10.09 0.18 -6.10
N LEU A 47 9.56 -1.04 -6.25
CA LEU A 47 9.64 -1.79 -7.52
C LEU A 47 8.76 -1.20 -8.63
N CYS A 48 7.89 -0.23 -8.32
CA CYS A 48 7.18 0.58 -9.32
C CYS A 48 8.07 1.67 -9.96
N ASP A 49 9.25 1.94 -9.40
CA ASP A 49 10.15 3.01 -9.85
C ASP A 49 11.22 2.46 -10.79
N ASN A 50 11.20 2.88 -12.05
CA ASN A 50 12.14 2.44 -13.08
C ASN A 50 13.60 2.74 -12.74
N ASN A 51 13.86 3.81 -11.98
CA ASN A 51 15.23 4.11 -11.52
C ASN A 51 15.68 3.07 -10.50
N VAL A 52 14.80 2.69 -9.56
CA VAL A 52 15.10 1.64 -8.58
C VAL A 52 15.33 0.30 -9.27
N ARG A 53 14.47 -0.08 -10.24
CA ARG A 53 14.63 -1.32 -11.02
C ARG A 53 15.96 -1.33 -11.78
N SER A 54 16.34 -0.20 -12.38
CA SER A 54 17.63 -0.06 -13.07
C SER A 54 18.81 -0.23 -12.11
N GLN A 55 18.77 0.40 -10.94
CA GLN A 55 19.81 0.28 -9.92
C GLN A 55 19.95 -1.17 -9.39
N LEU A 56 18.82 -1.88 -9.21
CA LEU A 56 18.85 -3.29 -8.83
C LEU A 56 19.56 -4.14 -9.88
N ASN A 57 19.24 -3.95 -11.15
CA ASN A 57 19.91 -4.65 -12.26
C ASN A 57 21.43 -4.36 -12.31
N GLU A 58 21.85 -3.11 -12.06
CA GLU A 58 23.27 -2.72 -12.02
C GLU A 58 24.07 -3.46 -10.93
N VAL A 59 23.42 -3.82 -9.81
CA VAL A 59 24.04 -4.60 -8.74
C VAL A 59 23.78 -6.11 -8.86
N GLY A 60 23.22 -6.56 -9.99
CA GLY A 60 22.99 -7.97 -10.30
C GLY A 60 21.77 -8.58 -9.58
N MET A 61 20.85 -7.75 -9.10
CA MET A 61 19.56 -8.18 -8.53
C MET A 61 18.47 -8.06 -9.59
N ASP A 62 17.71 -9.14 -9.80
CA ASP A 62 16.56 -9.16 -10.69
C ASP A 62 15.33 -8.57 -9.97
N PRO A 63 14.76 -7.44 -10.43
CA PRO A 63 13.58 -6.83 -9.79
C PRO A 63 12.34 -7.72 -9.84
N ASP A 64 12.17 -8.57 -10.87
CA ASP A 64 11.02 -9.44 -10.99
C ASP A 64 11.12 -10.64 -10.04
N GLN A 65 12.33 -11.19 -9.87
CA GLN A 65 12.58 -12.20 -8.84
C GLN A 65 12.37 -11.63 -7.43
N LEU A 66 12.79 -10.38 -7.20
CA LEU A 66 12.60 -9.71 -5.91
C LEU A 66 11.12 -9.46 -5.62
N LEU A 67 10.31 -9.14 -6.64
CA LEU A 67 8.86 -9.06 -6.53
C LEU A 67 8.26 -10.41 -6.10
N ASP A 68 8.68 -11.50 -6.73
CA ASP A 68 8.22 -12.85 -6.39
C ASP A 68 8.59 -13.23 -4.95
N ASP A 69 9.80 -12.91 -4.52
CA ASP A 69 10.27 -13.16 -3.15
C ASP A 69 9.43 -12.38 -2.11
N TYR A 70 9.07 -11.13 -2.39
CA TYR A 70 8.22 -10.32 -1.51
C TYR A 70 6.78 -10.82 -1.48
N ILE A 71 6.21 -11.22 -2.63
CA ILE A 71 4.88 -11.84 -2.69
C ILE A 71 4.84 -13.10 -1.82
N GLN A 72 5.85 -13.96 -1.96
CA GLN A 72 5.96 -15.15 -1.13
C GLN A 72 6.08 -14.81 0.35
N LEU A 73 6.88 -13.80 0.72
CA LEU A 73 7.04 -13.34 2.09
C LEU A 73 5.69 -12.89 2.69
N PHE A 74 4.92 -12.06 1.96
CA PHE A 74 3.58 -11.64 2.40
C PHE A 74 2.66 -12.83 2.62
N ASN A 75 2.64 -13.78 1.69
CA ASN A 75 1.81 -14.98 1.82
C ASN A 75 2.21 -15.85 3.01
N GLU A 76 3.50 -15.97 3.28
CA GLU A 76 3.98 -16.67 4.48
C GLU A 76 3.69 -15.90 5.78
N CYS A 77 3.66 -14.58 5.78
CA CYS A 77 3.22 -13.77 6.92
C CYS A 77 1.73 -13.94 7.23
N LEU A 78 0.91 -14.00 6.19
CA LEU A 78 -0.55 -14.09 6.27
C LEU A 78 -1.07 -15.54 6.40
N LYS A 79 -0.19 -16.52 6.27
CA LYS A 79 -0.52 -17.93 6.39
C LYS A 79 -1.11 -18.21 7.78
N ASP A 80 -2.11 -19.07 7.81
CA ASP A 80 -2.82 -19.47 9.03
C ASP A 80 -3.64 -18.32 9.68
N ARG A 81 -3.78 -17.18 9.04
CA ARG A 81 -4.70 -16.13 9.43
C ARG A 81 -6.14 -16.68 9.46
N PRO A 82 -6.93 -16.40 10.51
CA PRO A 82 -8.33 -16.81 10.53
C PRO A 82 -9.15 -16.17 9.39
N ASP A 83 -10.06 -16.91 8.79
CA ASP A 83 -10.97 -16.42 7.74
C ASP A 83 -11.84 -15.22 8.19
N THR A 84 -12.00 -15.04 9.50
CA THR A 84 -12.74 -13.91 10.09
C THR A 84 -11.90 -12.63 10.21
N MET A 85 -10.60 -12.68 9.91
CA MET A 85 -9.70 -11.53 9.97
C MET A 85 -9.42 -11.01 8.56
N THR A 86 -9.82 -9.80 8.28
CA THR A 86 -9.45 -9.08 7.04
C THR A 86 -7.99 -8.66 7.09
N ALA A 87 -7.23 -8.96 6.05
CA ALA A 87 -5.86 -8.50 5.88
C ALA A 87 -5.76 -7.48 4.73
N ALA A 88 -5.13 -6.37 5.00
CA ALA A 88 -4.84 -5.35 4.02
C ALA A 88 -3.32 -5.11 3.90
N ILE A 89 -2.90 -4.59 2.75
CA ILE A 89 -1.53 -4.14 2.52
C ILE A 89 -1.57 -2.69 2.08
N HIS A 90 -0.78 -1.83 2.75
CA HIS A 90 -0.56 -0.46 2.32
C HIS A 90 0.78 -0.36 1.58
N LEU A 91 0.74 0.07 0.33
CA LEU A 91 1.94 0.35 -0.47
C LEU A 91 2.37 1.79 -0.26
N CYS A 92 3.29 1.99 0.68
CA CYS A 92 3.80 3.31 1.02
C CYS A 92 4.96 3.72 0.09
N ARG A 93 4.84 4.89 -0.52
CA ARG A 93 5.90 5.47 -1.37
C ARG A 93 6.90 6.32 -0.59
N GLY A 94 6.93 6.17 0.73
CA GLY A 94 7.74 6.96 1.65
C GLY A 94 7.02 8.25 2.09
N ASN A 95 7.25 8.62 3.34
CA ASN A 95 6.69 9.82 3.94
C ASN A 95 7.60 10.37 5.04
N TYR A 96 8.53 11.23 4.66
CA TYR A 96 9.40 11.93 5.60
C TYR A 96 9.30 13.43 5.40
N LYS A 97 8.71 14.14 6.36
CA LYS A 97 8.44 15.59 6.29
C LYS A 97 7.67 16.00 5.02
N GLY A 98 6.74 15.15 4.56
CA GLY A 98 6.02 15.36 3.32
C GLY A 98 6.76 14.98 2.04
N HIS A 99 7.97 14.41 2.13
CA HIS A 99 8.73 13.91 0.98
C HIS A 99 8.49 12.41 0.78
N PHE A 100 8.41 12.00 -0.49
CA PHE A 100 8.36 10.59 -0.91
C PHE A 100 9.75 10.11 -1.33
N ILE A 101 9.94 8.79 -1.48
CA ILE A 101 11.21 8.17 -1.88
C ILE A 101 11.10 7.40 -3.19
N SER A 102 9.90 7.07 -3.67
CA SER A 102 9.68 6.37 -4.94
C SER A 102 8.51 6.95 -5.71
N GLU A 103 8.60 6.85 -7.05
CA GLU A 103 7.54 7.24 -8.00
C GLU A 103 7.31 6.11 -9.02
N GLY A 104 6.45 6.30 -9.99
CA GLY A 104 6.09 5.31 -11.00
C GLY A 104 4.68 4.74 -10.80
N GLY A 105 4.05 4.32 -11.89
CA GLY A 105 2.76 3.62 -11.88
C GLY A 105 2.88 2.19 -11.36
N TYR A 106 1.75 1.57 -11.03
CA TYR A 106 1.73 0.20 -10.49
C TYR A 106 1.81 -0.88 -11.58
N GLU A 107 1.89 -0.52 -12.87
CA GLU A 107 1.78 -1.46 -14.00
C GLU A 107 2.74 -2.65 -13.90
N ASP A 108 4.02 -2.39 -13.57
CA ASP A 108 5.07 -3.43 -13.52
C ASP A 108 4.87 -4.47 -12.40
N VAL A 109 4.03 -4.17 -11.40
CA VAL A 109 3.81 -5.04 -10.25
C VAL A 109 2.36 -5.51 -10.10
N ALA A 110 1.41 -4.83 -10.74
CA ALA A 110 -0.02 -4.94 -10.49
C ALA A 110 -0.56 -6.36 -10.69
N ASP A 111 -0.26 -6.98 -11.82
CA ASP A 111 -0.80 -8.30 -12.15
C ASP A 111 -0.41 -9.35 -11.09
N LYS A 112 0.87 -9.50 -10.81
CA LYS A 112 1.35 -10.43 -9.78
C LYS A 112 0.86 -10.05 -8.40
N MET A 113 1.02 -8.77 -8.02
CA MET A 113 0.66 -8.30 -6.69
C MET A 113 -0.82 -8.55 -6.36
N PHE A 114 -1.73 -8.17 -7.25
CA PHE A 114 -3.16 -8.33 -6.99
C PHE A 114 -3.63 -9.78 -7.07
N ASN A 115 -3.05 -10.60 -7.94
CA ASN A 115 -3.50 -11.97 -8.13
C ASN A 115 -2.82 -12.97 -7.19
N GLU A 116 -1.59 -12.73 -6.76
CA GLU A 116 -0.79 -13.72 -6.05
C GLU A 116 -0.68 -13.46 -4.54
N ILE A 117 -0.83 -12.19 -4.06
CA ILE A 117 -0.82 -11.90 -2.62
C ILE A 117 -2.18 -12.25 -1.99
N ASN A 118 -2.19 -13.02 -0.92
CA ASN A 118 -3.38 -13.46 -0.17
C ASN A 118 -3.92 -12.37 0.79
N ALA A 119 -3.98 -11.11 0.32
CA ALA A 119 -4.62 -10.01 1.03
C ALA A 119 -6.04 -9.78 0.49
N ASP A 120 -6.92 -9.25 1.35
CA ASP A 120 -8.31 -8.94 0.99
C ASP A 120 -8.44 -7.51 0.43
N ALA A 121 -7.52 -6.62 0.80
CA ALA A 121 -7.53 -5.22 0.36
C ALA A 121 -6.11 -4.68 0.15
N PHE A 122 -6.02 -3.69 -0.76
CA PHE A 122 -4.80 -2.93 -1.01
C PHE A 122 -5.07 -1.43 -0.87
N PHE A 123 -4.24 -0.75 -0.10
CA PHE A 123 -4.23 0.70 0.06
C PHE A 123 -3.12 1.29 -0.81
N LEU A 124 -3.50 2.00 -1.86
CA LEU A 124 -2.58 2.46 -2.90
C LEU A 124 -2.51 3.98 -2.91
N GLU A 125 -1.30 4.53 -2.94
CA GLU A 125 -1.10 5.98 -3.03
C GLU A 125 -1.29 6.46 -4.48
N TYR A 126 -2.29 7.34 -4.67
CA TYR A 126 -2.64 7.97 -5.94
C TYR A 126 -2.85 9.48 -5.82
N ASP A 127 -2.24 10.14 -4.84
CA ASP A 127 -2.44 11.55 -4.52
C ASP A 127 -1.89 12.54 -5.56
N SER A 128 -1.04 12.08 -6.47
CA SER A 128 -0.42 12.92 -7.50
C SER A 128 -0.04 12.11 -8.75
N ALA A 129 0.34 12.82 -9.82
CA ALA A 129 0.75 12.21 -11.09
C ALA A 129 1.97 11.27 -10.98
N ARG A 130 2.77 11.36 -9.91
CA ARG A 130 3.90 10.45 -9.66
C ARG A 130 3.51 8.99 -9.54
N ALA A 131 2.25 8.71 -9.21
CA ALA A 131 1.71 7.36 -9.05
C ALA A 131 1.19 6.75 -10.36
N GLY A 132 1.30 7.45 -11.49
CA GLY A 132 0.73 7.02 -12.76
C GLY A 132 -0.80 7.18 -12.82
N ASP A 133 -1.43 6.38 -13.66
CA ASP A 133 -2.87 6.31 -13.85
C ASP A 133 -3.51 5.10 -13.15
N PHE A 134 -4.82 4.93 -13.33
CA PHE A 134 -5.59 3.85 -12.72
C PHE A 134 -5.69 2.59 -13.59
N GLU A 135 -5.09 2.55 -14.77
CA GLU A 135 -5.18 1.41 -15.67
C GLU A 135 -4.70 0.08 -15.02
N PRO A 136 -3.68 0.06 -14.15
CA PRO A 136 -3.27 -1.15 -13.45
C PRO A 136 -4.37 -1.82 -12.60
N LEU A 137 -5.43 -1.09 -12.22
CA LEU A 137 -6.55 -1.64 -11.46
C LEU A 137 -7.37 -2.68 -12.24
N ARG A 138 -7.22 -2.76 -13.58
CA ARG A 138 -7.83 -3.81 -14.41
C ARG A 138 -7.38 -5.22 -14.04
N HIS A 139 -6.23 -5.35 -13.38
CA HIS A 139 -5.69 -6.64 -12.92
C HIS A 139 -6.25 -7.12 -11.58
N VAL A 140 -7.07 -6.30 -10.90
CA VAL A 140 -7.62 -6.66 -9.59
C VAL A 140 -8.67 -7.77 -9.76
N PRO A 141 -8.49 -8.94 -9.14
CA PRO A 141 -9.47 -10.01 -9.21
C PRO A 141 -10.72 -9.68 -8.38
N ASN A 142 -11.85 -10.27 -8.75
CA ASN A 142 -13.08 -10.15 -7.99
C ASN A 142 -12.89 -10.58 -6.53
N GLY A 143 -13.50 -9.83 -5.61
CA GLY A 143 -13.48 -10.11 -4.18
C GLY A 143 -12.37 -9.40 -3.41
N LYS A 144 -11.47 -8.67 -4.09
CA LYS A 144 -10.50 -7.79 -3.43
C LYS A 144 -10.95 -6.34 -3.46
N MET A 145 -10.64 -5.60 -2.41
CA MET A 145 -10.95 -4.19 -2.27
C MET A 145 -9.70 -3.34 -2.56
N ILE A 146 -9.88 -2.26 -3.28
CA ILE A 146 -8.85 -1.25 -3.52
C ILE A 146 -9.25 0.05 -2.82
N VAL A 147 -8.41 0.53 -1.92
CA VAL A 147 -8.58 1.83 -1.28
C VAL A 147 -7.60 2.82 -1.93
N ILE A 148 -8.15 3.76 -2.69
CA ILE A 148 -7.35 4.76 -3.39
C ILE A 148 -7.05 5.94 -2.47
N GLY A 149 -5.76 6.15 -2.20
CA GLY A 149 -5.23 7.25 -1.41
C GLY A 149 -5.04 8.49 -2.28
N ILE A 150 -6.12 9.21 -2.57
CA ILE A 150 -6.12 10.40 -3.44
C ILE A 150 -6.18 11.73 -2.67
N VAL A 151 -6.27 11.69 -1.34
CA VAL A 151 -6.16 12.87 -0.48
C VAL A 151 -4.75 12.92 0.09
N SER A 152 -3.98 13.95 -0.27
CA SER A 152 -2.57 14.04 0.12
C SER A 152 -2.41 14.33 1.62
N SER A 153 -1.58 13.53 2.29
CA SER A 153 -1.13 13.79 3.66
C SER A 153 0.18 14.59 3.72
N LYS A 154 0.74 14.95 2.56
CA LYS A 154 2.04 15.64 2.41
C LYS A 154 1.91 17.16 2.23
N SER A 155 0.70 17.67 2.02
CA SER A 155 0.43 19.10 1.74
C SER A 155 -0.82 19.55 2.49
N PRO A 156 -0.85 20.78 3.03
CA PRO A 156 -2.04 21.35 3.67
C PRO A 156 -3.16 21.68 2.68
N LYS A 157 -2.87 21.70 1.37
CA LYS A 157 -3.88 22.00 0.35
C LYS A 157 -5.03 20.99 0.45
N LEU A 158 -6.26 21.51 0.64
CA LEU A 158 -7.47 20.71 0.65
C LEU A 158 -7.96 20.48 -0.78
N GLU A 159 -8.14 19.23 -1.15
CA GLU A 159 -8.67 18.80 -2.44
C GLU A 159 -10.16 19.16 -2.56
N SER A 160 -10.63 19.49 -3.77
CA SER A 160 -12.05 19.74 -4.00
C SER A 160 -12.85 18.44 -4.10
N VAL A 161 -14.12 18.45 -3.64
CA VAL A 161 -15.03 17.31 -3.79
C VAL A 161 -15.14 16.89 -5.27
N SER A 162 -15.32 17.87 -6.16
CA SER A 162 -15.44 17.62 -7.60
C SER A 162 -14.22 16.93 -8.20
N ASP A 163 -13.00 17.29 -7.79
CA ASP A 163 -11.79 16.66 -8.31
C ASP A 163 -11.62 15.25 -7.77
N LEU A 164 -11.94 15.02 -6.49
CA LEU A 164 -11.90 13.69 -5.88
C LEU A 164 -12.94 12.76 -6.52
N CYS A 165 -14.18 13.21 -6.73
CA CYS A 165 -15.19 12.44 -7.43
C CYS A 165 -14.75 12.07 -8.85
N LYS A 166 -14.19 13.00 -9.62
CA LYS A 166 -13.64 12.71 -10.96
C LYS A 166 -12.55 11.62 -10.92
N ARG A 167 -11.68 11.67 -9.92
CA ARG A 167 -10.63 10.66 -9.76
C ARG A 167 -11.22 9.28 -9.43
N ILE A 168 -12.28 9.22 -8.62
CA ILE A 168 -13.02 7.97 -8.34
C ILE A 168 -13.69 7.46 -9.62
N ASP A 169 -14.34 8.33 -10.41
CA ASP A 169 -14.94 7.99 -11.70
C ASP A 169 -13.90 7.47 -12.71
N GLU A 170 -12.69 8.00 -12.69
CA GLU A 170 -11.58 7.51 -13.51
C GLU A 170 -11.16 6.10 -13.10
N ALA A 171 -11.00 5.84 -11.80
CA ALA A 171 -10.66 4.52 -11.27
C ALA A 171 -11.77 3.49 -11.54
N ALA A 172 -13.04 3.90 -11.43
CA ALA A 172 -14.22 3.06 -11.67
C ALA A 172 -14.38 2.59 -13.13
N LYS A 173 -13.56 3.08 -14.07
CA LYS A 173 -13.49 2.54 -15.44
C LYS A 173 -12.77 1.19 -15.50
N PHE A 174 -11.96 0.86 -14.51
CA PHE A 174 -11.09 -0.31 -14.49
C PHE A 174 -11.48 -1.34 -13.43
N ILE A 175 -12.25 -0.93 -12.41
CA ILE A 175 -12.71 -1.79 -11.32
C ILE A 175 -14.12 -1.37 -10.87
N ASP A 176 -14.90 -2.32 -10.37
CA ASP A 176 -16.25 -2.05 -9.85
C ASP A 176 -16.18 -1.01 -8.70
N LEU A 177 -17.07 -0.02 -8.75
CA LEU A 177 -17.18 1.01 -7.71
C LEU A 177 -17.45 0.41 -6.32
N GLY A 178 -18.16 -0.72 -6.24
CA GLY A 178 -18.37 -1.46 -4.99
C GLY A 178 -17.09 -2.09 -4.40
N SER A 179 -16.03 -2.20 -5.20
CA SER A 179 -14.71 -2.68 -4.78
C SER A 179 -13.70 -1.55 -4.55
N LEU A 180 -14.15 -0.27 -4.67
CA LEU A 180 -13.34 0.90 -4.39
C LEU A 180 -13.65 1.49 -3.02
N GLY A 181 -12.61 2.01 -2.37
CA GLY A 181 -12.70 2.86 -1.19
C GLY A 181 -11.82 4.10 -1.35
N LEU A 182 -12.02 5.09 -0.49
CA LEU A 182 -11.29 6.35 -0.46
C LEU A 182 -10.56 6.53 0.86
N SER A 183 -9.30 6.96 0.80
CA SER A 183 -8.51 7.32 1.99
C SER A 183 -7.54 8.48 1.72
N PRO A 184 -6.93 9.05 2.77
CA PRO A 184 -5.65 9.73 2.60
C PRO A 184 -4.59 8.75 2.08
N GLN A 185 -3.53 9.28 1.43
CA GLN A 185 -2.49 8.42 0.82
C GLN A 185 -1.66 7.66 1.86
N CYS A 186 -1.34 8.30 2.99
CA CYS A 186 -0.47 7.80 4.05
C CYS A 186 -0.85 8.47 5.37
N GLY A 187 -0.10 8.21 6.45
CA GLY A 187 -0.26 8.94 7.71
C GLY A 187 0.10 10.42 7.58
N PHE A 188 -0.52 11.27 8.44
CA PHE A 188 -0.25 12.72 8.49
C PHE A 188 1.04 13.05 9.28
N ALA A 189 1.60 12.07 10.00
CA ALA A 189 2.85 12.19 10.73
C ALA A 189 3.51 10.81 10.82
N SER A 190 3.99 10.29 9.69
CA SER A 190 4.61 8.94 9.62
C SER A 190 5.93 8.84 10.39
N THR A 191 6.53 9.97 10.78
CA THR A 191 7.72 10.04 11.61
C THR A 191 7.54 11.11 12.68
N VAL A 192 8.40 11.11 13.71
CA VAL A 192 8.43 12.13 14.77
C VAL A 192 8.58 13.56 14.22
N ALA A 193 9.15 13.72 13.04
CA ALA A 193 9.31 15.02 12.39
C ALA A 193 7.98 15.59 11.83
N GLY A 194 6.94 14.74 11.68
CA GLY A 194 5.66 15.11 11.11
C GLY A 194 5.72 15.50 9.63
N ASN A 195 4.56 15.88 9.10
CA ASN A 195 4.41 16.46 7.76
C ASN A 195 4.11 17.96 7.86
N PRO A 196 4.24 18.75 6.76
CA PRO A 196 3.90 20.17 6.77
C PRO A 196 2.36 20.40 6.73
N VAL A 197 1.64 19.74 7.65
CA VAL A 197 0.19 19.84 7.83
C VAL A 197 -0.13 20.04 9.31
N THR A 198 -1.06 20.93 9.59
CA THR A 198 -1.54 21.17 10.95
C THR A 198 -2.60 20.13 11.36
N VAL A 199 -2.95 20.10 12.66
CA VAL A 199 -4.06 19.28 13.14
C VAL A 199 -5.40 19.71 12.50
N ASP A 200 -5.58 21.01 12.22
CA ASP A 200 -6.79 21.49 11.57
C ASP A 200 -6.85 21.13 10.07
N ASP A 201 -5.71 21.15 9.38
CA ASP A 201 -5.62 20.62 8.01
C ASP A 201 -5.97 19.11 7.98
N GLN A 202 -5.44 18.33 8.92
CA GLN A 202 -5.76 16.91 9.04
C GLN A 202 -7.26 16.68 9.24
N LYS A 203 -7.89 17.42 10.17
CA LYS A 203 -9.34 17.33 10.40
C LYS A 203 -10.14 17.70 9.14
N ALA A 204 -9.75 18.78 8.45
CA ALA A 204 -10.40 19.21 7.22
C ALA A 204 -10.29 18.14 6.12
N LYS A 205 -9.13 17.52 5.97
CA LYS A 205 -8.91 16.44 4.99
C LYS A 205 -9.71 15.18 5.32
N LEU A 206 -9.77 14.78 6.59
CA LEU A 206 -10.60 13.63 7.01
C LEU A 206 -12.09 13.92 6.81
N ALA A 207 -12.56 15.15 7.12
CA ALA A 207 -13.93 15.56 6.84
C ALA A 207 -14.22 15.54 5.33
N ARG A 208 -13.26 15.94 4.49
CA ARG A 208 -13.37 15.86 3.02
C ARG A 208 -13.48 14.42 2.52
N VAL A 209 -12.74 13.47 3.09
CA VAL A 209 -12.88 12.03 2.78
C VAL A 209 -14.30 11.56 3.06
N VAL A 210 -14.87 11.91 4.21
CA VAL A 210 -16.24 11.54 4.59
C VAL A 210 -17.26 12.17 3.62
N GLU A 211 -17.16 13.48 3.33
CA GLU A 211 -18.04 14.19 2.41
C GLU A 211 -18.07 13.55 1.02
N VAL A 212 -16.90 13.18 0.49
CA VAL A 212 -16.78 12.52 -0.82
C VAL A 212 -17.34 11.10 -0.75
N ALA A 213 -17.08 10.36 0.32
CA ALA A 213 -17.61 9.01 0.49
C ALA A 213 -19.15 9.00 0.54
N GLU A 214 -19.75 9.94 1.27
CA GLU A 214 -21.21 10.13 1.28
C GLU A 214 -21.78 10.53 -0.08
N THR A 215 -21.03 11.29 -0.88
CA THR A 215 -21.45 11.71 -2.23
C THR A 215 -21.42 10.55 -3.22
N VAL A 216 -20.45 9.62 -3.09
CA VAL A 216 -20.22 8.56 -4.08
C VAL A 216 -20.93 7.26 -3.72
N TRP A 217 -20.97 6.91 -2.43
CA TRP A 217 -21.51 5.61 -1.96
C TRP A 217 -22.70 5.74 -1.00
N GLY A 218 -23.13 6.96 -0.61
CA GLY A 218 -24.21 7.25 0.37
C GLY A 218 -25.61 7.18 -0.16
#